data_91ab954200a86e66d1929a2a16935e15
#
_entry.id   91ab954200a86e66d1929a2a16935e15
#
_cell.length_a   1.000
_cell.length_b   1.000
_cell.length_c   1.000
_cell.angle_alpha   90.00
_cell.angle_beta   90.00
_cell.angle_gamma   90.00
#
_symmetry.space_group_name_H-M   'P 1'
#
loop_
_entity.id
_entity.type
_entity.pdbx_description
1 polymer ?
#
loop_
_entity_poly.entity_id
_entity_poly.type
_entity_poly.pdbx_seq_one_letter_code
_entity_poly.pdbx_strand_id
1 'polypeptide(L)'
;RDVAPSRGLGDVYKRQPQDFSNEVSMGNNTAAYDVMLMKIMPQPSVDTLYHYNAASNKLEGRFTVKYPSNDKIPWHAYYEIPKYFIGDVSFPIQIDESTFSGSKPAYYMVDKKTLHGNYVRLYNDFISTPSQTIYPSFNNGYYVTNMEPMALKEILEKEVNKKGLTADKKKKVQNLIKTLNDNDNNIVMFAKLKQ
;
A
#
# COMPACT_ATOMS: atom_id res chain seq x y z
N ARG A 1 -0.74 -53.68 4.03
CA ARG A 1 -1.27 -52.65 3.09
C ARG A 1 -0.45 -51.39 3.33
N ASP A 2 0.53 -51.19 2.49
CA ASP A 2 1.33 -49.97 2.52
C ASP A 2 0.45 -48.83 2.11
N VAL A 3 0.14 -48.01 3.06
CA VAL A 3 -0.37 -46.67 2.84
C VAL A 3 0.82 -45.96 2.21
N ALA A 4 0.71 -45.59 0.96
CA ALA A 4 1.72 -44.76 0.31
C ALA A 4 1.80 -43.44 1.10
N PRO A 5 2.86 -43.23 1.85
CA PRO A 5 2.88 -42.10 2.73
C PRO A 5 3.32 -40.91 1.92
N SER A 6 2.89 -39.81 2.30
CA SER A 6 3.55 -38.48 2.34
C SER A 6 4.83 -38.21 1.53
N ARG A 7 5.35 -39.15 0.74
CA ARG A 7 6.54 -38.93 -0.11
C ARG A 7 6.36 -37.80 -1.12
N GLY A 8 5.14 -37.60 -1.63
CA GLY A 8 4.86 -36.52 -2.56
C GLY A 8 4.92 -35.12 -1.93
N LEU A 9 4.34 -34.98 -0.75
CA LEU A 9 4.33 -33.68 -0.06
C LEU A 9 5.72 -33.31 0.48
N GLY A 10 6.44 -34.26 1.06
CA GLY A 10 7.79 -34.02 1.55
C GLY A 10 8.79 -33.62 0.46
N ASP A 11 8.67 -34.20 -0.74
CA ASP A 11 9.53 -33.83 -1.88
C ASP A 11 9.13 -32.49 -2.50
N VAL A 12 7.85 -32.14 -2.49
CA VAL A 12 7.40 -30.81 -2.93
C VAL A 12 7.95 -29.73 -2.01
N TYR A 13 7.88 -29.92 -0.69
CA TYR A 13 8.45 -28.96 0.26
C TYR A 13 9.98 -28.87 0.21
N LYS A 14 10.68 -29.97 -0.07
CA LYS A 14 12.14 -29.95 -0.20
C LYS A 14 12.63 -29.30 -1.50
N ARG A 15 11.79 -29.23 -2.53
CA ARG A 15 12.12 -28.61 -3.83
C ARG A 15 11.64 -27.18 -3.97
N GLN A 16 10.81 -26.72 -3.04
CA GLN A 16 10.47 -25.29 -2.99
C GLN A 16 11.75 -24.53 -2.62
N PRO A 17 12.16 -23.56 -3.43
CA PRO A 17 13.20 -22.64 -3.00
C PRO A 17 12.77 -22.05 -1.67
N GLN A 18 13.67 -21.98 -0.71
CA GLN A 18 13.43 -21.28 0.57
C GLN A 18 13.40 -19.75 0.35
N ASP A 19 12.82 -19.31 -0.75
CA ASP A 19 12.50 -17.91 -0.99
C ASP A 19 11.25 -17.59 -0.17
N PHE A 20 11.46 -17.23 1.08
CA PHE A 20 10.44 -16.69 1.95
C PHE A 20 9.97 -15.38 1.37
N SER A 21 8.71 -15.30 0.94
CA SER A 21 8.02 -14.09 0.56
C SER A 21 7.92 -13.77 -0.94
N ASN A 22 7.38 -14.67 -1.70
CA ASN A 22 6.72 -14.23 -2.93
C ASN A 22 5.29 -13.85 -2.55
N GLU A 23 5.07 -12.62 -2.19
CA GLU A 23 3.73 -12.08 -2.01
C GLU A 23 3.21 -11.60 -3.37
N VAL A 24 1.93 -11.84 -3.61
CA VAL A 24 1.23 -11.32 -4.78
C VAL A 24 0.29 -10.23 -4.29
N SER A 25 0.58 -9.00 -4.67
CA SER A 25 -0.35 -7.89 -4.46
C SER A 25 -1.21 -7.72 -5.71
N MET A 26 -2.51 -7.60 -5.53
CA MET A 26 -3.46 -7.39 -6.62
C MET A 26 -4.22 -6.08 -6.41
N GLY A 27 -4.40 -5.35 -7.50
CA GLY A 27 -5.16 -4.09 -7.53
C GLY A 27 -6.13 -4.05 -8.71
N ASN A 28 -7.16 -3.21 -8.61
CA ASN A 28 -8.17 -3.02 -9.66
C ASN A 28 -8.66 -1.56 -9.70
N ASN A 29 -7.75 -0.63 -9.57
CA ASN A 29 -8.06 0.81 -9.56
C ASN A 29 -8.28 1.40 -10.94
N THR A 30 -8.04 0.64 -11.97
CA THR A 30 -8.28 0.96 -13.39
C THR A 30 -9.23 -0.08 -14.01
N ALA A 31 -9.40 -0.08 -15.32
CA ALA A 31 -10.17 -1.11 -16.04
C ALA A 31 -9.43 -2.47 -16.13
N ALA A 32 -8.17 -2.53 -15.68
CA ALA A 32 -7.36 -3.74 -15.69
C ALA A 32 -7.07 -4.20 -14.26
N TYR A 33 -6.82 -5.49 -14.12
CA TYR A 33 -6.28 -6.05 -12.88
C TYR A 33 -4.76 -5.89 -12.89
N ASP A 34 -4.25 -5.27 -11.85
CA ASP A 34 -2.82 -5.08 -11.64
C ASP A 34 -2.30 -6.15 -10.70
N VAL A 35 -1.14 -6.71 -11.04
CA VAL A 35 -0.47 -7.75 -10.25
C VAL A 35 0.96 -7.32 -10.02
N MET A 36 1.42 -7.42 -8.78
CA MET A 36 2.81 -7.24 -8.42
C MET A 36 3.31 -8.48 -7.68
N LEU A 37 4.44 -9.01 -8.13
CA LEU A 37 5.13 -10.15 -7.52
C LEU A 37 6.23 -9.59 -6.62
N MET A 38 5.96 -9.43 -5.33
CA MET A 38 6.92 -8.82 -4.41
C MET A 38 7.93 -9.84 -3.92
N LYS A 39 9.21 -9.61 -4.20
CA LYS A 39 10.32 -10.37 -3.64
C LYS A 39 11.06 -9.53 -2.60
N ILE A 40 10.82 -9.84 -1.32
CA ILE A 40 11.34 -9.07 -0.19
C ILE A 40 12.61 -9.69 0.39
N MET A 41 12.71 -11.02 0.41
CA MET A 41 13.80 -11.75 1.05
C MET A 41 14.38 -12.83 0.11
N PRO A 42 15.65 -13.24 0.22
CA PRO A 42 16.66 -12.71 1.15
C PRO A 42 17.16 -11.31 0.79
N GLN A 43 16.98 -10.88 -0.46
CA GLN A 43 17.31 -9.53 -0.90
C GLN A 43 16.22 -9.02 -1.85
N PRO A 44 15.82 -7.76 -1.74
CA PRO A 44 14.89 -7.15 -2.68
C PRO A 44 15.44 -7.24 -4.10
N SER A 45 14.58 -7.54 -5.06
CA SER A 45 14.89 -7.47 -6.49
C SER A 45 13.99 -6.43 -7.15
N VAL A 46 14.44 -5.87 -8.26
CA VAL A 46 13.58 -4.99 -9.06
C VAL A 46 12.37 -5.78 -9.51
N ASP A 47 11.21 -5.24 -9.24
CA ASP A 47 9.94 -5.84 -9.57
C ASP A 47 9.19 -5.05 -10.63
N THR A 48 8.16 -5.64 -11.21
CA THR A 48 7.35 -5.04 -12.26
C THR A 48 5.88 -5.12 -11.87
N LEU A 49 5.16 -4.03 -12.07
CA LEU A 49 3.71 -4.02 -12.05
C LEU A 49 3.21 -4.60 -13.38
N TYR A 50 2.35 -5.61 -13.31
CA TYR A 50 1.78 -6.28 -14.48
C TYR A 50 0.29 -6.04 -14.56
N HIS A 51 -0.22 -6.00 -15.78
CA HIS A 51 -1.64 -6.22 -16.05
C HIS A 51 -1.89 -7.70 -16.31
N TYR A 52 -2.93 -8.23 -15.70
CA TYR A 52 -3.41 -9.56 -16.04
C TYR A 52 -4.42 -9.47 -17.20
N ASN A 53 -4.05 -10.04 -18.31
CA ASN A 53 -4.92 -10.19 -19.46
C ASN A 53 -5.67 -11.53 -19.37
N ALA A 54 -6.93 -11.49 -18.97
CA ALA A 54 -7.76 -12.68 -18.79
C ALA A 54 -8.04 -13.44 -20.09
N ALA A 55 -8.10 -12.76 -21.22
CA ALA A 55 -8.37 -13.41 -22.52
C ALA A 55 -7.20 -14.27 -23.01
N SER A 56 -5.97 -13.83 -22.77
CA SER A 56 -4.75 -14.55 -23.14
C SER A 56 -4.14 -15.34 -21.99
N ASN A 57 -4.66 -15.20 -20.78
CA ASN A 57 -4.10 -15.74 -19.53
C ASN A 57 -2.61 -15.39 -19.36
N LYS A 58 -2.27 -14.11 -19.58
CA LYS A 58 -0.89 -13.62 -19.51
C LYS A 58 -0.76 -12.40 -18.63
N LEU A 59 0.42 -12.27 -18.02
CA LEU A 59 0.87 -11.04 -17.35
C LEU A 59 1.62 -10.18 -18.37
N GLU A 60 1.22 -8.92 -18.50
CA GLU A 60 1.82 -7.93 -19.38
C GLU A 60 2.49 -6.85 -18.54
N GLY A 61 3.82 -6.68 -18.68
CA GLY A 61 4.58 -5.70 -17.94
C GLY A 61 4.08 -4.27 -18.20
N ARG A 62 3.79 -3.54 -17.13
CA ARG A 62 3.19 -2.21 -17.21
C ARG A 62 4.08 -1.09 -16.73
N PHE A 63 4.73 -1.32 -15.59
CA PHE A 63 5.57 -0.30 -14.97
C PHE A 63 6.65 -0.94 -14.12
N THR A 64 7.85 -0.37 -14.18
CA THR A 64 8.96 -0.72 -13.28
C THR A 64 9.86 0.50 -13.07
N VAL A 65 10.50 0.57 -11.91
CA VAL A 65 11.47 1.61 -11.58
C VAL A 65 12.88 1.05 -11.70
N LYS A 66 13.76 1.76 -12.38
CA LYS A 66 15.20 1.46 -12.37
C LYS A 66 15.85 2.13 -11.16
N TYR A 67 16.55 1.33 -10.38
CA TYR A 67 17.39 1.83 -9.29
C TYR A 67 18.84 2.01 -9.78
N PRO A 68 19.58 2.99 -9.22
CA PRO A 68 20.95 3.29 -9.68
C PRO A 68 21.94 2.14 -9.50
N SER A 69 21.67 1.24 -8.54
CA SER A 69 22.50 0.07 -8.25
C SER A 69 21.61 -1.12 -7.88
N ASN A 70 21.99 -2.30 -8.33
CA ASN A 70 21.33 -3.54 -7.95
C ASN A 70 21.64 -3.96 -6.50
N ASP A 71 22.69 -3.41 -5.89
CA ASP A 71 23.10 -3.76 -4.52
C ASP A 71 22.29 -3.00 -3.45
N LYS A 72 21.51 -2.00 -3.86
CA LYS A 72 20.75 -1.13 -2.96
C LYS A 72 19.31 -0.96 -3.42
N ILE A 73 18.67 -2.06 -3.80
CA ILE A 73 17.25 -2.05 -4.12
C ILE A 73 16.46 -1.95 -2.81
N PRO A 74 15.59 -0.93 -2.64
CA PRO A 74 14.72 -0.85 -1.47
C PRO A 74 13.59 -1.87 -1.55
N TRP A 75 12.96 -2.16 -0.43
CA TRP A 75 11.61 -2.72 -0.47
C TRP A 75 10.69 -1.73 -1.14
N HIS A 76 9.88 -2.18 -2.07
CA HIS A 76 9.04 -1.30 -2.87
C HIS A 76 7.74 -2.00 -3.27
N ALA A 77 6.70 -1.20 -3.46
CA ALA A 77 5.45 -1.63 -4.03
C ALA A 77 4.95 -0.58 -5.03
N TYR A 78 4.14 -1.02 -5.98
CA TYR A 78 3.55 -0.16 -7.01
C TYR A 78 2.05 -0.35 -7.07
N TYR A 79 1.34 0.75 -7.32
CA TYR A 79 -0.10 0.77 -7.53
C TYR A 79 -0.41 1.57 -8.80
N GLU A 80 -1.26 1.06 -9.65
CA GLU A 80 -1.79 1.84 -10.75
C GLU A 80 -3.10 2.50 -10.35
N ILE A 81 -3.20 3.81 -10.57
CA ILE A 81 -4.43 4.59 -10.44
C ILE A 81 -4.68 5.33 -11.77
N PRO A 82 -5.85 5.93 -12.01
CA PRO A 82 -6.20 6.38 -13.36
C PRO A 82 -5.14 7.21 -14.10
N LYS A 83 -4.52 8.17 -13.45
CA LYS A 83 -3.55 9.09 -14.07
C LYS A 83 -2.08 8.84 -13.70
N TYR A 84 -1.83 8.07 -12.65
CA TYR A 84 -0.51 7.92 -12.06
C TYR A 84 -0.19 6.47 -11.73
N PHE A 85 1.11 6.18 -11.66
CA PHE A 85 1.64 5.10 -10.83
C PHE A 85 2.02 5.71 -9.49
N ILE A 86 1.63 5.05 -8.41
CA ILE A 86 2.06 5.40 -7.06
C ILE A 86 2.95 4.27 -6.58
N GLY A 87 4.09 4.62 -6.01
CA GLY A 87 4.96 3.65 -5.37
C GLY A 87 5.35 4.11 -3.98
N ASP A 88 5.76 3.15 -3.19
CA ASP A 88 6.46 3.38 -1.93
C ASP A 88 7.82 2.67 -1.95
N VAL A 89 8.75 3.22 -1.21
CA VAL A 89 10.07 2.64 -0.98
C VAL A 89 10.43 2.74 0.48
N SER A 90 10.98 1.66 1.02
CA SER A 90 11.59 1.64 2.35
C SER A 90 12.88 0.81 2.30
N PHE A 91 13.87 1.19 3.12
CA PHE A 91 15.13 0.47 3.16
C PHE A 91 15.13 -0.50 4.36
N PRO A 92 15.65 -1.72 4.19
CA PRO A 92 15.82 -2.62 5.31
C PRO A 92 16.80 -2.04 6.33
N ILE A 93 16.42 -2.04 7.59
CA ILE A 93 17.24 -1.67 8.73
C ILE A 93 17.44 -2.93 9.56
N GLN A 94 18.67 -3.37 9.69
CA GLN A 94 18.99 -4.51 10.54
C GLN A 94 18.87 -4.12 12.01
N ILE A 95 18.07 -4.85 12.76
CA ILE A 95 17.86 -4.67 14.20
C ILE A 95 18.77 -5.61 15.00
N ASP A 96 18.85 -6.86 14.56
CA ASP A 96 19.74 -7.89 15.12
C ASP A 96 20.22 -8.85 14.01
N GLU A 97 20.88 -9.96 14.37
CA GLU A 97 21.45 -10.90 13.41
C GLU A 97 20.42 -11.52 12.43
N SER A 98 19.16 -11.60 12.82
CA SER A 98 18.10 -12.27 12.08
C SER A 98 16.89 -11.36 11.74
N THR A 99 16.81 -10.21 12.39
CA THR A 99 15.63 -9.33 12.32
C THR A 99 15.92 -8.06 11.53
N PHE A 100 15.07 -7.81 10.56
CA PHE A 100 15.06 -6.57 9.79
C PHE A 100 13.75 -5.83 9.98
N SER A 101 13.80 -4.52 9.98
CA SER A 101 12.64 -3.63 9.91
C SER A 101 12.76 -2.73 8.68
N GLY A 102 11.65 -2.18 8.22
CA GLY A 102 11.67 -1.16 7.18
C GLY A 102 11.95 0.23 7.75
N SER A 103 12.69 1.05 7.01
CA SER A 103 12.71 2.48 7.26
C SER A 103 11.32 3.08 7.09
N LYS A 104 11.10 4.31 7.58
CA LYS A 104 9.88 5.04 7.27
C LYS A 104 9.68 5.08 5.74
N PRO A 105 8.53 4.64 5.21
CA PRO A 105 8.31 4.61 3.77
C PRO A 105 8.26 6.03 3.18
N ALA A 106 8.84 6.18 2.00
CA ALA A 106 8.71 7.35 1.17
C ALA A 106 7.83 7.04 -0.04
N TYR A 107 6.84 7.87 -0.30
CA TYR A 107 5.90 7.70 -1.41
C TYR A 107 6.29 8.59 -2.58
N TYR A 108 6.07 8.09 -3.79
CA TYR A 108 6.24 8.86 -5.02
C TYR A 108 5.07 8.62 -5.97
N MET A 109 4.83 9.59 -6.83
CA MET A 109 3.86 9.49 -7.93
C MET A 109 4.56 9.75 -9.25
N VAL A 110 4.24 8.93 -10.25
CA VAL A 110 4.74 9.05 -11.62
C VAL A 110 3.55 9.29 -12.55
N ASP A 111 3.58 10.39 -13.27
CA ASP A 111 2.58 10.70 -14.29
C ASP A 111 2.69 9.72 -15.46
N LYS A 112 1.60 9.06 -15.84
CA LYS A 112 1.59 8.02 -16.88
C LYS A 112 1.89 8.53 -18.28
N LYS A 113 1.65 9.81 -18.54
CA LYS A 113 1.86 10.40 -19.87
C LYS A 113 3.30 10.84 -20.07
N THR A 114 3.87 11.46 -19.04
CA THR A 114 5.19 12.06 -19.13
C THR A 114 6.29 11.20 -18.56
N LEU A 115 5.92 10.19 -17.75
CA LEU A 115 6.81 9.35 -16.94
C LEU A 115 7.71 10.16 -15.98
N HIS A 116 7.33 11.42 -15.71
CA HIS A 116 7.98 12.21 -14.67
C HIS A 116 7.41 11.86 -13.30
N GLY A 117 8.30 11.62 -12.35
CA GLY A 117 7.96 11.25 -10.97
C GLY A 117 8.49 12.24 -9.94
N ASN A 118 7.75 12.39 -8.84
CA ASN A 118 8.17 13.17 -7.69
C ASN A 118 7.78 12.45 -6.39
N TYR A 119 8.57 12.67 -5.36
CA TYR A 119 8.16 12.27 -4.02
C TYR A 119 6.96 13.09 -3.57
N VAL A 120 6.01 12.41 -2.93
CA VAL A 120 4.74 13.01 -2.51
C VAL A 120 4.42 12.68 -1.06
N ARG A 121 3.57 13.51 -0.49
CA ARG A 121 2.87 13.22 0.76
C ARG A 121 1.37 13.27 0.48
N LEU A 122 0.66 12.24 0.90
CA LEU A 122 -0.78 12.16 0.76
C LEU A 122 -1.45 12.64 2.05
N TYR A 123 -2.48 13.43 1.90
CA TYR A 123 -3.23 13.97 3.03
C TYR A 123 -4.71 13.67 2.87
N ASN A 124 -5.37 13.41 3.97
CA ASN A 124 -6.81 13.40 4.03
C ASN A 124 -7.28 14.78 4.48
N ASP A 125 -7.80 15.58 3.57
CA ASP A 125 -8.21 16.97 3.84
C ASP A 125 -9.51 17.08 4.63
N PHE A 126 -10.20 15.98 4.89
CA PHE A 126 -11.37 15.94 5.75
C PHE A 126 -11.00 15.86 7.23
N ILE A 127 -10.06 14.97 7.57
CA ILE A 127 -9.71 14.68 8.98
C ILE A 127 -8.37 15.24 9.41
N SER A 128 -7.55 15.69 8.47
CA SER A 128 -6.19 16.11 8.77
C SER A 128 -5.83 17.46 8.17
N THR A 129 -4.98 18.15 8.89
CA THR A 129 -4.19 19.25 8.31
C THR A 129 -3.03 18.67 7.49
N PRO A 130 -2.32 19.51 6.71
CA PRO A 130 -1.15 19.07 5.94
C PRO A 130 -0.03 18.38 6.75
N SER A 131 -0.14 18.34 8.06
CA SER A 131 0.84 17.67 8.94
C SER A 131 0.68 16.15 9.04
N GLN A 132 -0.49 15.60 8.70
CA GLN A 132 -0.74 14.16 8.81
C GLN A 132 -0.76 13.50 7.43
N THR A 133 0.28 12.74 7.16
CA THR A 133 0.38 11.92 5.94
C THR A 133 -0.46 10.67 6.10
N ILE A 134 -1.18 10.29 5.06
CA ILE A 134 -1.91 9.02 4.97
C ILE A 134 -1.10 7.99 4.18
N TYR A 135 -1.34 6.71 4.47
CA TYR A 135 -0.80 5.62 3.66
C TYR A 135 -1.66 5.43 2.41
N PRO A 136 -1.05 5.19 1.22
CA PRO A 136 -1.82 4.86 0.04
C PRO A 136 -2.52 3.50 0.25
N SER A 137 -3.83 3.52 0.14
CA SER A 137 -4.66 2.33 0.19
C SER A 137 -5.76 2.50 -0.85
N PHE A 138 -5.51 1.98 -2.05
CA PHE A 138 -6.40 2.17 -3.20
C PHE A 138 -7.00 0.83 -3.62
N ASN A 139 -8.32 0.80 -3.77
CA ASN A 139 -9.03 -0.38 -4.22
C ASN A 139 -10.29 0.02 -5.00
N ASN A 140 -10.58 -0.64 -6.10
CA ASN A 140 -11.75 -0.39 -6.95
C ASN A 140 -11.93 1.07 -7.38
N GLY A 141 -10.85 1.81 -7.60
CA GLY A 141 -10.91 3.23 -7.95
C GLY A 141 -11.24 4.15 -6.78
N TYR A 142 -11.09 3.67 -5.56
CA TYR A 142 -11.26 4.45 -4.33
C TYR A 142 -9.99 4.41 -3.49
N TYR A 143 -9.73 5.49 -2.79
CA TYR A 143 -8.94 5.47 -1.57
C TYR A 143 -9.83 4.92 -0.45
N VAL A 144 -9.34 3.95 0.28
CA VAL A 144 -10.09 3.32 1.38
C VAL A 144 -9.18 3.22 2.59
N THR A 145 -9.70 3.57 3.75
CA THR A 145 -9.04 3.32 5.03
C THR A 145 -10.06 2.97 6.09
N ASN A 146 -9.66 2.17 7.05
CA ASN A 146 -10.45 1.91 8.25
C ASN A 146 -9.67 2.37 9.48
N MET A 147 -10.39 2.75 10.52
CA MET A 147 -9.78 3.23 11.75
C MET A 147 -10.68 2.90 12.93
N GLU A 148 -10.08 2.50 14.02
CA GLU A 148 -10.80 2.30 15.27
C GLU A 148 -11.42 3.63 15.74
N PRO A 149 -12.64 3.62 16.32
CA PRO A 149 -13.34 4.83 16.70
C PRO A 149 -12.52 5.73 17.63
N MET A 150 -11.85 5.15 18.62
CA MET A 150 -11.05 5.92 19.57
C MET A 150 -9.80 6.53 18.95
N ALA A 151 -9.11 5.79 18.09
CA ALA A 151 -7.97 6.31 17.35
C ALA A 151 -8.38 7.47 16.43
N LEU A 152 -9.52 7.33 15.75
CA LEU A 152 -10.09 8.40 14.94
C LEU A 152 -10.45 9.62 15.80
N LYS A 153 -11.12 9.42 16.95
CA LYS A 153 -11.50 10.48 17.88
C LYS A 153 -10.30 11.28 18.36
N GLU A 154 -9.22 10.62 18.79
CA GLU A 154 -7.98 11.29 19.19
C GLU A 154 -7.38 12.16 18.07
N ILE A 155 -7.39 11.66 16.83
CA ILE A 155 -6.91 12.42 15.68
C ILE A 155 -7.78 13.66 15.47
N LEU A 156 -9.10 13.48 15.45
CA LEU A 156 -10.06 14.55 15.22
C LEU A 156 -10.01 15.64 16.33
N GLU A 157 -9.86 15.26 17.58
CA GLU A 157 -9.71 16.17 18.71
C GLU A 157 -8.44 17.01 18.63
N LYS A 158 -7.33 16.42 18.16
CA LYS A 158 -6.07 17.13 17.90
C LYS A 158 -6.21 18.10 16.72
N GLU A 159 -6.90 17.66 15.66
CA GLU A 159 -7.02 18.45 14.42
C GLU A 159 -8.02 19.60 14.53
N VAL A 160 -9.15 19.42 15.26
CA VAL A 160 -10.21 20.45 15.39
C VAL A 160 -9.74 21.75 16.04
N ASN A 161 -8.66 21.66 16.82
CA ASN A 161 -8.07 22.79 17.53
C ASN A 161 -6.95 23.50 16.75
N LYS A 162 -6.53 22.95 15.60
CA LYS A 162 -5.47 23.56 14.79
C LYS A 162 -5.99 24.74 13.99
N LYS A 163 -5.09 25.71 13.74
CA LYS A 163 -5.38 26.85 12.86
C LYS A 163 -5.52 26.37 11.41
N GLY A 164 -6.49 26.92 10.68
CA GLY A 164 -6.67 26.67 9.24
C GLY A 164 -7.90 25.86 8.85
N LEU A 165 -8.66 25.31 9.82
CA LEU A 165 -9.96 24.71 9.53
C LEU A 165 -11.02 25.80 9.35
N THR A 166 -11.84 25.68 8.30
CA THR A 166 -13.02 26.53 8.14
C THR A 166 -14.06 26.22 9.21
N ALA A 167 -14.93 27.18 9.53
CA ALA A 167 -15.98 26.99 10.53
C ALA A 167 -16.89 25.79 10.23
N ASP A 168 -17.21 25.58 8.93
CA ASP A 168 -18.02 24.45 8.48
C ASP A 168 -17.31 23.10 8.71
N LYS A 169 -16.04 22.99 8.32
CA LYS A 169 -15.24 21.80 8.59
C LYS A 169 -15.12 21.51 10.09
N LYS A 170 -14.86 22.56 10.88
CA LYS A 170 -14.78 22.43 12.33
C LYS A 170 -16.07 21.86 12.92
N LYS A 171 -17.23 22.39 12.49
CA LYS A 171 -18.54 21.90 12.93
C LYS A 171 -18.78 20.45 12.55
N LYS A 172 -18.43 20.04 11.31
CA LYS A 172 -18.56 18.65 10.85
C LYS A 172 -17.70 17.70 11.68
N VAL A 173 -16.43 18.07 11.92
CA VAL A 173 -15.51 17.29 12.74
C VAL A 173 -16.02 17.17 14.17
N GLN A 174 -16.48 18.27 14.79
CA GLN A 174 -17.03 18.25 16.14
C GLN A 174 -18.29 17.37 16.26
N ASN A 175 -19.15 17.38 15.24
CA ASN A 175 -20.31 16.49 15.23
C ASN A 175 -19.89 15.02 15.11
N LEU A 176 -18.90 14.71 14.27
CA LEU A 176 -18.39 13.35 14.15
C LEU A 176 -17.79 12.86 15.48
N ILE A 177 -16.98 13.68 16.16
CA ILE A 177 -16.41 13.33 17.48
C ILE A 177 -17.50 12.92 18.48
N LYS A 178 -18.64 13.61 18.47
CA LYS A 178 -19.77 13.33 19.40
C LYS A 178 -20.47 12.00 19.10
N THR A 179 -20.37 11.47 17.90
CA THR A 179 -21.02 10.23 17.49
C THR A 179 -20.15 9.00 17.70
N LEU A 180 -18.83 9.17 17.95
CA LEU A 180 -17.90 8.07 18.11
C LEU A 180 -17.93 7.52 19.55
N ASN A 181 -18.15 6.21 19.68
CA ASN A 181 -18.13 5.48 20.95
C ASN A 181 -17.11 4.36 20.90
N ASP A 182 -16.59 3.99 22.07
CA ASP A 182 -15.51 2.98 22.22
C ASP A 182 -15.92 1.59 21.72
N ASN A 183 -17.21 1.28 21.77
CA ASN A 183 -17.76 -0.01 21.36
C ASN A 183 -18.27 -0.04 19.91
N ASP A 184 -18.07 1.03 19.16
CA ASP A 184 -18.46 1.06 17.75
C ASP A 184 -17.51 0.19 16.90
N ASN A 185 -18.02 -0.31 15.79
CA ASN A 185 -17.19 -0.96 14.78
C ASN A 185 -16.23 0.07 14.14
N ASN A 186 -15.15 -0.42 13.52
CA ASN A 186 -14.22 0.42 12.78
C ASN A 186 -14.93 1.33 11.78
N ILE A 187 -14.50 2.56 11.73
CA ILE A 187 -15.00 3.57 10.79
C ILE A 187 -14.28 3.42 9.45
N VAL A 188 -15.03 3.13 8.41
CA VAL A 188 -14.51 3.08 7.04
C VAL A 188 -14.66 4.45 6.39
N MET A 189 -13.53 5.00 5.96
CA MET A 189 -13.49 6.23 5.17
C MET A 189 -13.07 5.91 3.75
N PHE A 190 -13.72 6.52 2.77
CA PHE A 190 -13.37 6.32 1.38
C PHE A 190 -13.54 7.60 0.55
N ALA A 191 -12.73 7.73 -0.49
CA ALA A 191 -12.83 8.82 -1.47
C ALA A 191 -12.63 8.27 -2.88
N LYS A 192 -13.49 8.67 -3.81
CA LYS A 192 -13.37 8.26 -5.20
C LYS A 192 -12.16 8.90 -5.86
N LEU A 193 -11.35 8.12 -6.57
CA LEU A 193 -10.25 8.63 -7.37
C LEU A 193 -10.79 9.43 -8.55
N LYS A 194 -10.18 10.58 -8.82
CA LYS A 194 -10.51 11.40 -10.01
C LYS A 194 -9.95 10.72 -11.26
N GLN A 195 -10.82 10.49 -12.22
CA GLN A 195 -10.48 10.01 -13.56
C GLN A 195 -9.80 11.11 -14.38
#